data_88cc2c5b24e4d4f1fa05c0b56f1b8dc4
#
_entry.id   88cc2c5b24e4d4f1fa05c0b56f1b8dc4
#
_cell.length_a   1.000
_cell.length_b   1.000
_cell.length_c   1.000
_cell.angle_alpha   90.00
_cell.angle_beta   90.00
_cell.angle_gamma   90.00
#
_symmetry.space_group_name_H-M   'P 1'
#
loop_
_entity.id
_entity.type
_entity.pdbx_description
1 polymer ?
#
loop_
_entity_poly.entity_id
_entity_poly.type
_entity_poly.pdbx_seq_one_letter_code
_entity_poly.pdbx_strand_id
1 'polypeptide(L)'
;AVRVEIARSTEPTRILAKRYGISEETVRKWRKRGEQACQDRSSRPNRLPWRVTEEERAIICAVRRATGFPLDDLTFVLRHFLPHLNRDNIYRVLKAEGLNRRPPKPSTLPAKGQGRFRDYDLGYVHIDVKHLPKLRTADGHVRKRSLYVAIDRCSRFVHLAVYDAETAANAVAFLAEAQKAFPFRITHVLTDRGSCFTAEDFERACATLKVMRRTTRPYTPQTNGMVERFNGRVASEVLGITVSSHAELEVLLTGYNQA
;
A
#
# COMPACT_ATOMS: atom_id res chain seq x y z
N ALA A 1 6.08 50.42 -11.62
CA ALA A 1 6.18 51.86 -11.78
C ALA A 1 5.38 52.36 -13.00
N VAL A 2 5.74 52.04 -14.25
CA VAL A 2 5.11 52.55 -15.51
C VAL A 2 3.61 52.33 -15.57
N ARG A 3 3.07 51.19 -15.16
CA ARG A 3 1.62 50.90 -15.21
C ARG A 3 0.80 51.80 -14.28
N VAL A 4 1.34 52.13 -13.14
CA VAL A 4 0.70 53.04 -12.16
C VAL A 4 0.72 54.45 -12.71
N GLU A 5 1.83 54.86 -13.34
CA GLU A 5 1.97 56.19 -13.98
C GLU A 5 0.96 56.33 -15.13
N ILE A 6 0.81 55.31 -15.99
CA ILE A 6 -0.21 55.30 -17.06
C ILE A 6 -1.63 55.39 -16.48
N ALA A 7 -1.90 54.68 -15.37
CA ALA A 7 -3.21 54.72 -14.75
C ALA A 7 -3.57 56.10 -14.14
N ARG A 8 -2.58 56.83 -13.64
CA ARG A 8 -2.72 58.19 -13.05
C ARG A 8 -2.76 59.30 -14.09
N SER A 9 -2.09 59.10 -15.21
CA SER A 9 -1.87 60.16 -16.19
C SER A 9 -3.16 60.55 -16.90
N THR A 10 -3.39 61.83 -17.05
CA THR A 10 -4.48 62.43 -17.83
C THR A 10 -4.11 62.73 -19.28
N GLU A 11 -2.83 62.51 -19.67
CA GLU A 11 -2.34 62.77 -21.03
C GLU A 11 -3.08 61.93 -22.08
N PRO A 12 -3.21 62.39 -23.31
CA PRO A 12 -3.82 61.62 -24.39
C PRO A 12 -3.19 60.25 -24.56
N THR A 13 -4.03 59.22 -24.79
CA THR A 13 -3.62 57.81 -24.93
C THR A 13 -2.51 57.62 -25.93
N ARG A 14 -2.57 58.37 -27.06
CA ARG A 14 -1.60 58.33 -28.13
C ARG A 14 -0.21 58.78 -27.69
N ILE A 15 -0.13 59.80 -26.84
CA ILE A 15 1.15 60.33 -26.33
C ILE A 15 1.81 59.31 -25.39
N LEU A 16 1.04 58.75 -24.47
CA LEU A 16 1.53 57.69 -23.55
C LEU A 16 1.93 56.44 -24.29
N ALA A 17 1.16 56.02 -25.31
CA ALA A 17 1.50 54.88 -26.14
C ALA A 17 2.88 55.05 -26.84
N LYS A 18 3.12 56.24 -27.39
CA LYS A 18 4.39 56.57 -28.02
C LYS A 18 5.55 56.68 -27.01
N ARG A 19 5.29 57.30 -25.83
CA ARG A 19 6.31 57.47 -24.77
C ARG A 19 6.80 56.14 -24.22
N TYR A 20 5.91 55.18 -24.02
CA TYR A 20 6.24 53.88 -23.42
C TYR A 20 6.40 52.75 -24.42
N GLY A 21 6.31 53.01 -25.74
CA GLY A 21 6.46 51.99 -26.78
C GLY A 21 5.39 50.87 -26.72
N ILE A 22 4.17 51.20 -26.32
CA ILE A 22 3.05 50.25 -26.16
C ILE A 22 1.85 50.67 -27.02
N SER A 23 0.90 49.75 -27.22
CA SER A 23 -0.31 50.09 -27.99
C SER A 23 -1.24 51.00 -27.19
N GLU A 24 -2.05 51.82 -27.89
CA GLU A 24 -3.07 52.67 -27.25
C GLU A 24 -4.09 51.85 -26.48
N GLU A 25 -4.39 50.66 -26.96
CA GLU A 25 -5.29 49.72 -26.25
C GLU A 25 -4.71 49.27 -24.90
N THR A 26 -3.41 49.05 -24.82
CA THR A 26 -2.69 48.76 -23.58
C THR A 26 -2.81 49.91 -22.58
N VAL A 27 -2.68 51.16 -23.07
CA VAL A 27 -2.87 52.37 -22.24
C VAL A 27 -4.30 52.43 -21.70
N ARG A 28 -5.33 52.23 -22.55
CA ARG A 28 -6.74 52.19 -22.15
C ARG A 28 -7.01 51.11 -21.13
N LYS A 29 -6.41 49.92 -21.33
CA LYS A 29 -6.53 48.80 -20.43
C LYS A 29 -5.99 49.10 -19.02
N TRP A 30 -4.84 49.75 -18.91
CA TRP A 30 -4.26 50.11 -17.62
C TRP A 30 -5.02 51.25 -16.93
N ARG A 31 -5.51 52.25 -17.67
CA ARG A 31 -6.42 53.27 -17.12
C ARG A 31 -7.72 52.70 -16.57
N LYS A 32 -8.33 51.77 -17.32
CA LYS A 32 -9.56 51.08 -16.86
C LYS A 32 -9.34 50.23 -15.61
N ARG A 33 -8.15 49.72 -15.41
CA ARG A 33 -7.83 48.92 -14.21
C ARG A 33 -7.62 49.76 -12.96
N GLY A 34 -7.21 51.02 -13.12
CA GLY A 34 -6.86 51.90 -12.01
C GLY A 34 -5.56 51.47 -11.29
N GLU A 35 -5.09 52.33 -10.38
CA GLU A 35 -3.81 52.18 -9.72
C GLU A 35 -3.69 50.89 -8.88
N GLN A 36 -4.74 50.54 -8.16
CA GLN A 36 -4.75 49.35 -7.27
C GLN A 36 -4.66 48.03 -8.04
N ALA A 37 -5.02 48.00 -9.31
CA ALA A 37 -5.04 46.80 -10.14
C ALA A 37 -3.90 46.75 -11.18
N CYS A 38 -2.83 47.55 -10.99
CA CYS A 38 -1.67 47.59 -11.88
C CYS A 38 -0.70 46.40 -11.73
N GLN A 39 -0.92 45.54 -10.70
CA GLN A 39 -0.15 44.32 -10.52
C GLN A 39 -0.56 43.24 -11.54
N ASP A 40 0.35 42.33 -11.83
CA ASP A 40 0.04 41.19 -12.67
C ASP A 40 -0.98 40.28 -11.96
N ARG A 41 -1.99 39.86 -12.70
CA ARG A 41 -2.92 38.85 -12.20
C ARG A 41 -2.23 37.49 -12.15
N SER A 42 -2.56 36.67 -11.19
CA SER A 42 -2.10 35.30 -11.14
C SER A 42 -2.42 34.59 -12.47
N SER A 43 -1.42 33.90 -13.03
CA SER A 43 -1.61 33.05 -14.20
C SER A 43 -2.35 31.76 -13.89
N ARG A 44 -2.59 31.51 -12.59
CA ARG A 44 -3.29 30.29 -12.15
C ARG A 44 -4.76 30.33 -12.58
N PRO A 45 -5.26 29.29 -13.25
CA PRO A 45 -6.67 29.19 -13.61
C PRO A 45 -7.58 29.26 -12.38
N ASN A 46 -8.72 29.93 -12.49
CA ASN A 46 -9.71 29.99 -11.40
C ASN A 46 -10.43 28.67 -11.18
N ARG A 47 -10.56 27.86 -12.23
CA ARG A 47 -11.10 26.50 -12.17
C ARG A 47 -9.99 25.49 -12.42
N LEU A 48 -9.84 24.57 -11.49
CA LEU A 48 -8.90 23.45 -11.55
C LEU A 48 -9.72 22.17 -11.41
N PRO A 49 -10.14 21.53 -12.53
CA PRO A 49 -11.00 20.34 -12.49
C PRO A 49 -10.39 19.19 -11.68
N TRP A 50 -9.05 19.16 -11.57
CA TRP A 50 -8.29 18.17 -10.81
C TRP A 50 -7.99 18.58 -9.37
N ARG A 51 -8.62 19.66 -8.87
CA ARG A 51 -8.43 20.08 -7.48
C ARG A 51 -9.13 19.09 -6.54
N VAL A 52 -8.40 18.60 -5.56
CA VAL A 52 -8.97 17.77 -4.49
C VAL A 52 -9.94 18.63 -3.68
N THR A 53 -11.16 18.16 -3.49
CA THR A 53 -12.19 18.81 -2.65
C THR A 53 -11.87 18.59 -1.16
N GLU A 54 -12.58 19.29 -0.28
CA GLU A 54 -12.38 19.12 1.16
C GLU A 54 -12.88 17.76 1.65
N GLU A 55 -13.95 17.23 1.05
CA GLU A 55 -14.46 15.89 1.34
C GLU A 55 -13.46 14.82 0.93
N GLU A 56 -12.90 14.93 -0.27
CA GLU A 56 -11.87 14.01 -0.76
C GLU A 56 -10.61 14.08 0.10
N ARG A 57 -10.22 15.28 0.54
CA ARG A 57 -9.11 15.47 1.48
C ARG A 57 -9.38 14.71 2.79
N ALA A 58 -10.59 14.85 3.33
CA ALA A 58 -10.99 14.15 4.56
C ALA A 58 -10.93 12.62 4.37
N ILE A 59 -11.40 12.10 3.22
CA ILE A 59 -11.35 10.67 2.89
C ILE A 59 -9.89 10.20 2.81
N ILE A 60 -9.02 10.90 2.07
CA ILE A 60 -7.59 10.55 1.94
C ILE A 60 -6.94 10.45 3.32
N CYS A 61 -7.18 11.45 4.18
CA CYS A 61 -6.62 11.49 5.52
C CYS A 61 -7.18 10.40 6.42
N ALA A 62 -8.47 10.12 6.36
CA ALA A 62 -9.12 9.07 7.14
C ALA A 62 -8.57 7.68 6.77
N VAL A 63 -8.50 7.36 5.47
CA VAL A 63 -7.95 6.09 5.00
C VAL A 63 -6.47 5.97 5.41
N ARG A 64 -5.67 7.04 5.27
CA ARG A 64 -4.27 7.04 5.68
C ARG A 64 -4.09 6.76 7.17
N ARG A 65 -4.90 7.39 8.03
CA ARG A 65 -4.84 7.19 9.49
C ARG A 65 -5.30 5.78 9.88
N ALA A 66 -6.37 5.28 9.26
CA ALA A 66 -6.92 3.96 9.56
C ALA A 66 -6.01 2.81 9.12
N THR A 67 -5.38 2.92 7.93
CA THR A 67 -4.63 1.80 7.33
C THR A 67 -3.12 1.91 7.51
N GLY A 68 -2.58 3.12 7.62
CA GLY A 68 -1.13 3.35 7.59
C GLY A 68 -0.46 2.96 6.26
N PHE A 69 -1.22 2.77 5.19
CA PHE A 69 -0.69 2.33 3.90
C PHE A 69 0.42 3.23 3.37
N PRO A 70 1.43 2.70 2.68
CA PRO A 70 2.36 3.48 1.87
C PRO A 70 1.60 4.32 0.84
N LEU A 71 2.27 5.34 0.27
CA LEU A 71 1.62 6.24 -0.69
C LEU A 71 1.10 5.50 -1.93
N ASP A 72 1.83 4.51 -2.40
CA ASP A 72 1.48 3.77 -3.62
C ASP A 72 0.26 2.86 -3.39
N ASP A 73 0.24 2.13 -2.28
CA ASP A 73 -0.90 1.29 -1.88
C ASP A 73 -2.14 2.14 -1.58
N LEU A 74 -1.96 3.28 -0.91
CA LEU A 74 -3.03 4.25 -0.69
C LEU A 74 -3.59 4.80 -2.00
N THR A 75 -2.72 5.10 -2.96
CA THR A 75 -3.12 5.57 -4.29
C THR A 75 -3.90 4.50 -5.03
N PHE A 76 -3.44 3.26 -4.98
CA PHE A 76 -4.13 2.12 -5.59
C PHE A 76 -5.56 1.99 -5.04
N VAL A 77 -5.71 1.94 -3.73
CA VAL A 77 -7.02 1.81 -3.07
C VAL A 77 -7.94 2.99 -3.39
N LEU A 78 -7.43 4.23 -3.26
CA LEU A 78 -8.24 5.44 -3.47
C LEU A 78 -8.72 5.58 -4.92
N ARG A 79 -7.96 5.14 -5.91
CA ARG A 79 -8.35 5.21 -7.32
C ARG A 79 -9.59 4.38 -7.67
N HIS A 80 -9.95 3.39 -6.88
CA HIS A 80 -11.20 2.64 -7.05
C HIS A 80 -12.44 3.49 -6.75
N PHE A 81 -12.31 4.48 -5.85
CA PHE A 81 -13.42 5.35 -5.42
C PHE A 81 -13.30 6.76 -6.01
N LEU A 82 -12.07 7.23 -6.21
CA LEU A 82 -11.73 8.58 -6.67
C LEU A 82 -10.75 8.48 -7.85
N PRO A 83 -11.21 8.00 -9.03
CA PRO A 83 -10.33 7.64 -10.16
C PRO A 83 -9.58 8.82 -10.76
N HIS A 84 -10.05 10.06 -10.55
CA HIS A 84 -9.39 11.29 -11.02
C HIS A 84 -8.18 11.69 -10.17
N LEU A 85 -8.04 11.12 -8.96
CA LEU A 85 -6.89 11.41 -8.11
C LEU A 85 -5.65 10.65 -8.60
N ASN A 86 -4.58 11.39 -8.74
CA ASN A 86 -3.27 10.81 -9.00
C ASN A 86 -2.39 10.80 -7.74
N ARG A 87 -1.28 10.11 -7.81
CA ARG A 87 -0.31 9.96 -6.72
C ARG A 87 0.16 11.31 -6.16
N ASP A 88 0.37 12.30 -7.05
CA ASP A 88 0.87 13.62 -6.64
C ASP A 88 -0.18 14.43 -5.89
N ASN A 89 -1.45 14.32 -6.29
CA ASN A 89 -2.55 14.96 -5.58
C ASN A 89 -2.67 14.41 -4.16
N ILE A 90 -2.65 13.09 -4.02
CA ILE A 90 -2.69 12.41 -2.72
C ILE A 90 -1.48 12.80 -1.87
N TYR A 91 -0.27 12.79 -2.43
CA TYR A 91 0.94 13.20 -1.72
C TYR A 91 0.88 14.65 -1.22
N ARG A 92 0.39 15.58 -2.05
CA ARG A 92 0.24 16.99 -1.65
C ARG A 92 -0.72 17.16 -0.48
N VAL A 93 -1.86 16.43 -0.50
CA VAL A 93 -2.81 16.41 0.61
C VAL A 93 -2.12 15.87 1.86
N LEU A 94 -1.50 14.70 1.80
CA LEU A 94 -0.82 14.10 2.94
C LEU A 94 0.29 15.00 3.49
N LYS A 95 1.02 15.70 2.62
CA LYS A 95 2.07 16.64 3.02
C LYS A 95 1.48 17.85 3.75
N ALA A 96 0.39 18.42 3.24
CA ALA A 96 -0.29 19.54 3.87
C ALA A 96 -0.83 19.20 5.27
N GLU A 97 -1.27 17.96 5.45
CA GLU A 97 -1.82 17.44 6.72
C GLU A 97 -0.76 16.79 7.65
N GLY A 98 0.52 16.84 7.27
CA GLY A 98 1.60 16.22 8.07
C GLY A 98 1.59 14.69 8.08
N LEU A 99 0.82 14.05 7.18
CA LEU A 99 0.65 12.60 7.09
C LEU A 99 1.54 11.94 6.02
N ASN A 100 2.44 12.69 5.39
CA ASN A 100 3.32 12.18 4.33
C ASN A 100 4.40 11.23 4.83
N ARG A 101 4.74 11.29 6.12
CA ARG A 101 5.67 10.35 6.76
C ARG A 101 4.90 9.41 7.66
N ARG A 102 5.23 8.12 7.58
CA ARG A 102 4.75 7.16 8.57
C ARG A 102 5.60 7.26 9.83
N PRO A 103 5.03 7.06 11.03
CA PRO A 103 5.85 6.94 12.22
C PRO A 103 6.86 5.80 12.01
N PRO A 104 8.12 5.96 12.44
CA PRO A 104 9.10 4.90 12.35
C PRO A 104 8.58 3.67 13.12
N LYS A 105 8.62 2.51 12.48
CA LYS A 105 8.37 1.26 13.20
C LYS A 105 9.44 1.12 14.28
N PRO A 106 9.08 0.77 15.52
CA PRO A 106 10.10 0.49 16.53
C PRO A 106 11.02 -0.62 15.99
N SER A 107 12.27 -0.28 15.73
CA SER A 107 13.28 -1.23 15.27
C SER A 107 13.74 -2.05 16.47
N THR A 108 13.24 -3.27 16.60
CA THR A 108 13.64 -4.20 17.66
C THR A 108 14.89 -5.00 17.31
N LEU A 109 15.50 -4.81 16.14
CA LEU A 109 16.66 -5.59 15.71
C LEU A 109 17.75 -4.72 15.05
N PRO A 110 19.02 -4.97 15.35
CA PRO A 110 20.13 -4.32 14.66
C PRO A 110 20.11 -4.66 13.16
N ALA A 111 20.48 -3.70 12.33
CA ALA A 111 20.60 -3.88 10.88
C ALA A 111 21.56 -5.02 10.56
N LYS A 112 21.04 -6.17 10.14
CA LYS A 112 21.85 -7.28 9.64
C LYS A 112 22.23 -7.01 8.19
N GLY A 113 23.51 -7.25 7.87
CA GLY A 113 24.06 -7.08 6.53
C GLY A 113 23.24 -7.80 5.44
N GLN A 114 23.29 -7.24 4.23
CA GLN A 114 22.58 -7.75 3.07
C GLN A 114 23.12 -9.14 2.70
N GLY A 115 22.42 -10.19 3.11
CA GLY A 115 22.68 -11.54 2.62
C GLY A 115 22.26 -11.65 1.15
N ARG A 116 23.13 -12.23 0.32
CA ARG A 116 22.78 -12.58 -1.07
C ARG A 116 21.65 -13.61 -1.05
N PHE A 117 20.51 -13.27 -1.67
CA PHE A 117 19.43 -14.23 -1.88
C PHE A 117 19.89 -15.27 -2.91
N ARG A 118 19.66 -16.53 -2.58
CA ARG A 118 19.87 -17.64 -3.53
C ARG A 118 18.72 -17.62 -4.54
N ASP A 119 19.02 -17.76 -5.81
CA ASP A 119 17.99 -17.96 -6.83
C ASP A 119 17.37 -19.34 -6.64
N TYR A 120 16.05 -19.39 -6.74
CA TYR A 120 15.27 -20.62 -6.61
C TYR A 120 14.42 -20.80 -7.86
N ASP A 121 14.26 -22.05 -8.25
CA ASP A 121 13.38 -22.43 -9.35
C ASP A 121 11.91 -22.22 -8.95
N LEU A 122 11.05 -22.05 -9.96
CA LEU A 122 9.61 -21.96 -9.81
C LEU A 122 9.06 -23.22 -9.13
N GLY A 123 8.16 -23.05 -8.17
CA GLY A 123 7.61 -24.15 -7.38
C GLY A 123 8.38 -24.47 -6.10
N TYR A 124 9.38 -23.64 -5.73
CA TYR A 124 10.02 -23.74 -4.42
C TYR A 124 9.27 -22.85 -3.42
N VAL A 125 8.32 -23.43 -2.72
CA VAL A 125 7.36 -22.72 -1.85
C VAL A 125 7.81 -22.78 -0.40
N HIS A 126 7.74 -21.65 0.29
CA HIS A 126 7.91 -21.56 1.73
C HIS A 126 6.54 -21.48 2.39
N ILE A 127 6.28 -22.40 3.34
CA ILE A 127 5.06 -22.40 4.15
C ILE A 127 5.40 -21.99 5.59
N ASP A 128 4.58 -21.12 6.15
CA ASP A 128 4.69 -20.62 7.51
C ASP A 128 3.30 -20.48 8.14
N VAL A 129 3.24 -20.52 9.47
CA VAL A 129 2.00 -20.31 10.23
C VAL A 129 2.16 -19.12 11.14
N LYS A 130 1.17 -18.24 11.10
CA LYS A 130 1.10 -17.07 11.97
C LYS A 130 -0.16 -17.11 12.82
N HIS A 131 -0.02 -16.92 14.11
CA HIS A 131 -1.15 -16.73 14.98
C HIS A 131 -1.80 -15.38 14.77
N LEU A 132 -3.11 -15.38 14.52
CA LEU A 132 -3.92 -14.19 14.40
C LEU A 132 -4.28 -13.61 15.77
N PRO A 133 -4.60 -12.33 15.86
CA PRO A 133 -5.16 -11.75 17.07
C PRO A 133 -6.42 -12.50 17.50
N LYS A 134 -6.72 -12.46 18.81
CA LYS A 134 -7.98 -12.99 19.30
C LYS A 134 -9.12 -12.08 18.86
N LEU A 135 -9.92 -12.54 17.92
CA LEU A 135 -11.06 -11.82 17.38
C LEU A 135 -12.35 -12.59 17.64
N ARG A 136 -13.46 -11.89 17.56
CA ARG A 136 -14.78 -12.48 17.71
C ARG A 136 -15.13 -13.29 16.46
N THR A 137 -15.55 -14.54 16.63
CA THR A 137 -16.07 -15.40 15.56
C THR A 137 -17.56 -15.15 15.31
N ALA A 138 -18.10 -15.67 14.21
CA ALA A 138 -19.50 -15.51 13.84
C ALA A 138 -20.47 -16.05 14.91
N ASP A 139 -20.05 -17.04 15.70
CA ASP A 139 -20.77 -17.60 16.86
C ASP A 139 -20.68 -16.72 18.13
N GLY A 140 -20.05 -15.55 18.04
CA GLY A 140 -19.89 -14.60 19.14
C GLY A 140 -18.76 -14.91 20.13
N HIS A 141 -18.07 -16.04 19.98
CA HIS A 141 -16.95 -16.41 20.85
C HIS A 141 -15.65 -15.74 20.41
N VAL A 142 -14.80 -15.43 21.37
CA VAL A 142 -13.44 -14.90 21.09
C VAL A 142 -12.48 -16.07 20.99
N ARG A 143 -11.95 -16.32 19.79
CA ARG A 143 -11.03 -17.44 19.52
C ARG A 143 -9.74 -16.96 18.89
N LYS A 144 -8.68 -17.74 19.10
CA LYS A 144 -7.40 -17.60 18.41
C LYS A 144 -7.44 -18.49 17.18
N ARG A 145 -7.10 -17.94 16.01
CA ARG A 145 -7.00 -18.68 14.75
C ARG A 145 -5.59 -18.58 14.18
N SER A 146 -5.28 -19.41 13.23
CA SER A 146 -3.97 -19.52 12.61
C SER A 146 -4.08 -19.20 11.12
N LEU A 147 -3.23 -18.27 10.65
CA LEU A 147 -3.06 -17.96 9.24
C LEU A 147 -1.91 -18.80 8.68
N TYR A 148 -2.22 -19.64 7.72
CA TYR A 148 -1.24 -20.36 6.92
C TYR A 148 -0.89 -19.55 5.69
N VAL A 149 0.38 -19.46 5.38
CA VAL A 149 0.92 -18.68 4.28
C VAL A 149 1.84 -19.56 3.47
N ALA A 150 1.60 -19.67 2.17
CA ALA A 150 2.49 -20.30 1.21
C ALA A 150 3.00 -19.24 0.23
N ILE A 151 4.31 -19.09 0.07
CA ILE A 151 4.93 -18.14 -0.84
C ILE A 151 5.98 -18.82 -1.71
N ASP A 152 5.83 -18.71 -3.03
CA ASP A 152 6.86 -19.16 -3.95
C ASP A 152 8.07 -18.23 -3.91
N ARG A 153 9.25 -18.81 -3.80
CA ARG A 153 10.50 -18.05 -3.64
C ARG A 153 10.98 -17.41 -4.93
N CYS A 154 10.54 -17.91 -6.07
CA CYS A 154 10.84 -17.37 -7.39
C CYS A 154 9.86 -16.27 -7.78
N SER A 155 8.61 -16.61 -8.02
CA SER A 155 7.56 -15.71 -8.54
C SER A 155 7.01 -14.75 -7.51
N ARG A 156 7.13 -15.05 -6.22
CA ARG A 156 6.47 -14.36 -5.10
C ARG A 156 4.96 -14.55 -5.04
N PHE A 157 4.43 -15.46 -5.85
CA PHE A 157 3.03 -15.84 -5.74
C PHE A 157 2.73 -16.35 -4.34
N VAL A 158 1.59 -15.96 -3.81
CA VAL A 158 1.18 -16.24 -2.43
C VAL A 158 -0.18 -16.91 -2.40
N HIS A 159 -0.36 -17.87 -1.51
CA HIS A 159 -1.65 -18.42 -1.13
C HIS A 159 -1.81 -18.31 0.40
N LEU A 160 -2.98 -17.92 0.84
CA LEU A 160 -3.34 -17.70 2.24
C LEU A 160 -4.58 -18.50 2.60
N ALA A 161 -4.62 -19.08 3.79
CA ALA A 161 -5.84 -19.65 4.36
C ALA A 161 -5.85 -19.53 5.89
N VAL A 162 -7.03 -19.38 6.47
CA VAL A 162 -7.24 -19.25 7.91
C VAL A 162 -7.86 -20.55 8.44
N TYR A 163 -7.26 -21.11 9.48
CA TYR A 163 -7.74 -22.30 10.17
C TYR A 163 -7.92 -22.03 11.66
N ASP A 164 -8.80 -22.81 12.30
CA ASP A 164 -9.10 -22.64 13.72
C ASP A 164 -7.93 -23.01 14.63
N ALA A 165 -7.04 -23.89 14.18
CA ALA A 165 -5.89 -24.35 14.96
C ALA A 165 -4.70 -24.72 14.08
N GLU A 166 -3.52 -24.73 14.69
CA GLU A 166 -2.29 -25.21 14.09
C GLU A 166 -2.18 -26.72 14.34
N THR A 167 -2.69 -27.53 13.39
CA THR A 167 -2.69 -28.99 13.44
C THR A 167 -2.08 -29.61 12.19
N ALA A 168 -1.62 -30.86 12.28
CA ALA A 168 -1.12 -31.60 11.13
C ALA A 168 -2.19 -31.77 10.03
N ALA A 169 -3.44 -32.02 10.43
CA ALA A 169 -4.56 -32.13 9.48
C ALA A 169 -4.78 -30.83 8.70
N ASN A 170 -4.72 -29.68 9.37
CA ASN A 170 -4.85 -28.37 8.73
C ASN A 170 -3.64 -28.05 7.83
N ALA A 171 -2.44 -28.45 8.24
CA ALA A 171 -1.25 -28.30 7.40
C ALA A 171 -1.34 -29.13 6.09
N VAL A 172 -1.88 -30.36 6.19
CA VAL A 172 -2.13 -31.22 5.02
C VAL A 172 -3.19 -30.61 4.10
N ALA A 173 -4.32 -30.16 4.67
CA ALA A 173 -5.39 -29.51 3.92
C ALA A 173 -4.87 -28.26 3.20
N PHE A 174 -4.13 -27.42 3.90
CA PHE A 174 -3.52 -26.21 3.33
C PHE A 174 -2.55 -26.52 2.19
N LEU A 175 -1.71 -27.54 2.32
CA LEU A 175 -0.80 -27.95 1.25
C LEU A 175 -1.55 -28.38 -0.01
N ALA A 176 -2.66 -29.13 0.16
CA ALA A 176 -3.50 -29.55 -0.95
C ALA A 176 -4.23 -28.38 -1.62
N GLU A 177 -4.70 -27.40 -0.85
CA GLU A 177 -5.29 -26.16 -1.36
C GLU A 177 -4.24 -25.31 -2.10
N ALA A 178 -3.06 -25.12 -1.52
CA ALA A 178 -1.97 -24.39 -2.16
C ALA A 178 -1.59 -25.02 -3.50
N GLN A 179 -1.49 -26.35 -3.59
CA GLN A 179 -1.18 -27.06 -4.83
C GLN A 179 -2.21 -26.78 -5.94
N LYS A 180 -3.46 -26.54 -5.59
CA LYS A 180 -4.53 -26.19 -6.55
C LYS A 180 -4.54 -24.71 -6.90
N ALA A 181 -4.20 -23.86 -5.95
CA ALA A 181 -4.25 -22.40 -6.10
C ALA A 181 -3.05 -21.85 -6.89
N PHE A 182 -1.89 -22.50 -6.80
CA PHE A 182 -0.71 -22.06 -7.54
C PHE A 182 -0.88 -22.37 -9.06
N PRO A 183 -0.56 -21.43 -9.96
CA PRO A 183 -0.65 -21.62 -11.40
C PRO A 183 0.45 -22.53 -11.97
N PHE A 184 1.28 -23.09 -11.10
CA PHE A 184 2.37 -24.00 -11.42
C PHE A 184 2.49 -25.09 -10.34
N ARG A 185 3.20 -26.16 -10.68
CA ARG A 185 3.40 -27.27 -9.75
C ARG A 185 4.36 -26.88 -8.62
N ILE A 186 3.96 -27.14 -7.39
CA ILE A 186 4.86 -27.06 -6.23
C ILE A 186 5.78 -28.30 -6.28
N THR A 187 7.07 -28.06 -6.30
CA THR A 187 8.11 -29.10 -6.33
C THR A 187 8.80 -29.29 -4.99
N HIS A 188 8.98 -28.18 -4.26
CA HIS A 188 9.64 -28.17 -2.95
C HIS A 188 8.81 -27.35 -1.97
N VAL A 189 8.76 -27.83 -0.74
CA VAL A 189 8.16 -27.10 0.38
C VAL A 189 9.21 -26.92 1.47
N LEU A 190 9.46 -25.68 1.82
CA LEU A 190 10.30 -25.29 2.96
C LEU A 190 9.40 -24.90 4.13
N THR A 191 9.53 -25.57 5.26
CA THR A 191 8.81 -25.26 6.51
C THR A 191 9.80 -25.02 7.64
N ASP A 192 9.32 -24.45 8.72
CA ASP A 192 10.00 -24.53 9.99
C ASP A 192 9.88 -25.95 10.61
N ARG A 193 10.26 -26.10 11.88
CA ARG A 193 10.13 -27.33 12.64
C ARG A 193 8.90 -27.37 13.54
N GLY A 194 7.87 -26.62 13.19
CA GLY A 194 6.60 -26.66 13.92
C GLY A 194 6.00 -28.07 13.96
N SER A 195 5.31 -28.40 15.03
CA SER A 195 4.73 -29.74 15.24
C SER A 195 3.78 -30.16 14.12
N CYS A 196 3.03 -29.23 13.56
CA CYS A 196 2.11 -29.48 12.46
C CYS A 196 2.83 -29.92 11.16
N PHE A 197 4.07 -29.46 10.94
CA PHE A 197 4.85 -29.81 9.77
C PHE A 197 5.78 -31.01 9.98
N THR A 198 6.12 -31.35 11.23
CA THR A 198 6.96 -32.51 11.56
C THR A 198 6.19 -33.81 11.73
N ALA A 199 4.86 -33.76 11.72
CA ALA A 199 3.99 -34.92 11.82
C ALA A 199 4.11 -35.83 10.59
N GLU A 200 4.00 -37.14 10.78
CA GLU A 200 4.05 -38.14 9.70
C GLU A 200 2.97 -37.90 8.63
N ASP A 201 1.79 -37.41 9.03
CA ASP A 201 0.70 -37.11 8.11
C ASP A 201 1.09 -36.05 7.07
N PHE A 202 1.81 -35.02 7.50
CA PHE A 202 2.30 -33.99 6.58
C PHE A 202 3.37 -34.53 5.66
N GLU A 203 4.24 -35.40 6.15
CA GLU A 203 5.29 -36.04 5.35
C GLU A 203 4.68 -36.99 4.30
N ARG A 204 3.69 -37.79 4.70
CA ARG A 204 2.91 -38.64 3.77
C ARG A 204 2.18 -37.81 2.70
N ALA A 205 1.59 -36.68 3.08
CA ALA A 205 0.96 -35.77 2.12
C ALA A 205 1.94 -35.19 1.12
N CYS A 206 3.14 -34.78 1.57
CA CYS A 206 4.20 -34.33 0.66
C CYS A 206 4.63 -35.44 -0.31
N ALA A 207 4.79 -36.66 0.17
CA ALA A 207 5.14 -37.81 -0.67
C ALA A 207 4.04 -38.12 -1.71
N THR A 208 2.77 -38.12 -1.31
CA THR A 208 1.62 -38.33 -2.19
C THR A 208 1.54 -37.28 -3.31
N LEU A 209 1.78 -36.01 -2.98
CA LEU A 209 1.81 -34.90 -3.93
C LEU A 209 3.12 -34.83 -4.72
N LYS A 210 4.08 -35.71 -4.44
CA LYS A 210 5.43 -35.71 -5.04
C LYS A 210 6.14 -34.35 -4.84
N VAL A 211 6.03 -33.80 -3.64
CA VAL A 211 6.65 -32.55 -3.19
C VAL A 211 7.82 -32.89 -2.27
N MET A 212 9.00 -32.34 -2.55
CA MET A 212 10.17 -32.55 -1.71
C MET A 212 10.12 -31.62 -0.50
N ARG A 213 10.02 -32.20 0.69
CA ARG A 213 10.04 -31.44 1.93
C ARG A 213 11.46 -31.02 2.31
N ARG A 214 11.60 -29.78 2.74
CA ARG A 214 12.81 -29.19 3.32
C ARG A 214 12.45 -28.50 4.63
N THR A 215 13.33 -28.55 5.60
CA THR A 215 13.18 -27.81 6.87
C THR A 215 14.25 -26.76 7.02
N THR A 216 13.90 -25.65 7.66
CA THR A 216 14.87 -24.60 7.98
C THR A 216 15.89 -25.11 9.00
N ARG A 217 17.16 -24.67 8.86
CA ARG A 217 18.18 -24.99 9.86
C ARG A 217 17.88 -24.22 11.16
N PRO A 218 18.13 -24.82 12.34
CA PRO A 218 18.02 -24.12 13.60
C PRO A 218 18.90 -22.85 13.58
N TYR A 219 18.43 -21.81 14.22
CA TYR A 219 19.17 -20.53 14.38
C TYR A 219 19.64 -19.83 13.09
N THR A 220 19.04 -20.14 11.94
CA THR A 220 19.29 -19.43 10.67
C THR A 220 18.10 -18.59 10.23
N PRO A 221 17.83 -17.44 10.88
CA PRO A 221 16.70 -16.56 10.56
C PRO A 221 16.75 -16.03 9.13
N GLN A 222 17.90 -16.06 8.47
CA GLN A 222 18.08 -15.63 7.09
C GLN A 222 17.24 -16.44 6.08
N THR A 223 16.90 -17.70 6.41
CA THR A 223 16.09 -18.56 5.56
C THR A 223 14.60 -18.17 5.57
N ASN A 224 14.11 -17.57 6.67
CA ASN A 224 12.73 -17.16 6.86
C ASN A 224 12.44 -15.70 6.48
N GLY A 225 13.48 -14.92 6.17
CA GLY A 225 13.37 -13.47 5.97
C GLY A 225 12.38 -13.03 4.88
N MET A 226 12.01 -13.91 3.96
CA MET A 226 11.00 -13.63 2.94
C MET A 226 9.58 -13.73 3.51
N VAL A 227 9.27 -14.82 4.18
CA VAL A 227 7.96 -15.03 4.81
C VAL A 227 7.78 -14.07 5.98
N GLU A 228 8.84 -13.80 6.76
CA GLU A 228 8.81 -12.79 7.82
C GLU A 228 8.46 -11.39 7.26
N ARG A 229 9.04 -11.00 6.12
CA ARG A 229 8.68 -9.74 5.43
C ARG A 229 7.24 -9.75 4.94
N PHE A 230 6.79 -10.86 4.35
CA PHE A 230 5.42 -11.01 3.90
C PHE A 230 4.46 -10.97 5.09
N ASN A 231 4.72 -11.75 6.13
CA ASN A 231 3.94 -11.71 7.38
C ASN A 231 3.94 -10.32 8.02
N GLY A 232 5.05 -9.56 7.90
CA GLY A 232 5.14 -8.17 8.28
C GLY A 232 4.24 -7.25 7.45
N ARG A 233 4.10 -7.51 6.15
CA ARG A 233 3.17 -6.80 5.27
C ARG A 233 1.72 -7.12 5.62
N VAL A 234 1.36 -8.39 5.72
CA VAL A 234 0.02 -8.81 6.17
C VAL A 234 -0.30 -8.17 7.52
N ALA A 235 0.65 -8.17 8.47
CA ALA A 235 0.44 -7.52 9.77
C ALA A 235 0.21 -6.01 9.66
N SER A 236 0.85 -5.33 8.72
CA SER A 236 0.73 -3.88 8.54
C SER A 236 -0.43 -3.46 7.64
N GLU A 237 -0.79 -4.29 6.68
CA GLU A 237 -1.75 -3.95 5.61
C GLU A 237 -3.14 -4.54 5.90
N VAL A 238 -3.20 -5.70 6.51
CA VAL A 238 -4.46 -6.37 6.86
C VAL A 238 -4.75 -6.28 8.36
N LEU A 239 -3.82 -6.75 9.21
CA LEU A 239 -4.01 -6.76 10.66
C LEU A 239 -3.85 -5.39 11.32
N GLY A 240 -3.26 -4.41 10.60
CA GLY A 240 -3.19 -3.01 11.02
C GLY A 240 -4.51 -2.26 10.82
N ILE A 241 -5.45 -2.81 10.05
CA ILE A 241 -6.81 -2.31 9.93
C ILE A 241 -7.55 -2.75 11.20
N THR A 242 -8.36 -1.87 11.76
CA THR A 242 -9.21 -2.22 12.90
C THR A 242 -10.29 -3.19 12.43
N VAL A 243 -10.09 -4.47 12.71
CA VAL A 243 -11.01 -5.56 12.35
C VAL A 243 -11.72 -6.01 13.61
N SER A 244 -13.03 -6.04 13.57
CA SER A 244 -13.87 -6.38 14.74
C SER A 244 -14.17 -7.87 14.83
N SER A 245 -14.10 -8.60 13.71
CA SER A 245 -14.45 -10.02 13.66
C SER A 245 -13.56 -10.84 12.74
N HIS A 246 -13.52 -12.15 12.93
CA HIS A 246 -12.82 -13.07 12.03
C HIS A 246 -13.44 -13.10 10.62
N ALA A 247 -14.74 -12.91 10.49
CA ALA A 247 -15.41 -12.86 9.18
C ALA A 247 -14.91 -11.67 8.34
N GLU A 248 -14.80 -10.49 8.94
CA GLU A 248 -14.21 -9.31 8.26
C GLU A 248 -12.74 -9.56 7.88
N LEU A 249 -11.97 -10.21 8.76
CA LEU A 249 -10.58 -10.54 8.47
C LEU A 249 -10.46 -11.54 7.31
N GLU A 250 -11.32 -12.54 7.24
CA GLU A 250 -11.35 -13.52 6.14
C GLU A 250 -11.69 -12.87 4.80
N VAL A 251 -12.63 -11.94 4.78
CA VAL A 251 -12.96 -11.16 3.58
C VAL A 251 -11.74 -10.36 3.10
N LEU A 252 -11.05 -9.67 4.00
CA LEU A 252 -9.85 -8.90 3.67
C LEU A 252 -8.72 -9.79 3.16
N LEU A 253 -8.48 -10.94 3.81
CA LEU A 253 -7.45 -11.89 3.40
C LEU A 253 -7.78 -12.55 2.05
N THR A 254 -9.06 -12.84 1.79
CA THR A 254 -9.52 -13.36 0.50
C THR A 254 -9.27 -12.34 -0.61
N GLY A 255 -9.62 -11.07 -0.39
CA GLY A 255 -9.32 -9.99 -1.32
C GLY A 255 -7.81 -9.81 -1.54
N TYR A 256 -7.00 -9.94 -0.50
CA TYR A 256 -5.55 -9.86 -0.59
C TYR A 256 -4.94 -11.03 -1.40
N ASN A 257 -5.56 -12.20 -1.34
CA ASN A 257 -5.13 -13.41 -2.06
C ASN A 257 -5.48 -13.35 -3.56
N GLN A 258 -6.46 -12.52 -3.93
CA GLN A 258 -6.92 -12.33 -5.32
C GLN A 258 -6.23 -11.15 -6.03
N ALA A 259 -5.59 -10.26 -5.29
CA ALA A 259 -4.88 -9.09 -5.79
C ALA A 259 -3.43 -9.40 -6.19
#